data_1f149924077adc19965077d3c07ae6ff
#
_entry.id   1f149924077adc19965077d3c07ae6ff
#
_cell.length_a   1.000
_cell.length_b   1.000
_cell.length_c   1.000
_cell.angle_alpha   90.00
_cell.angle_beta   90.00
_cell.angle_gamma   90.00
#
_symmetry.space_group_name_H-M   'P 1'
#
loop_
_entity.id
_entity.type
_entity.pdbx_description
1 polymer ?
#
loop_
_entity_poly.entity_id
_entity_poly.type
_entity_poly.pdbx_seq_one_letter_code
_entity_poly.pdbx_strand_id
1 'polypeptide(L)'
;YRATGERFLEVKVKTNKLRTSKQRMVLTGAEPDARILRHFLQEQLGLPATRMLPALFVHYHRITLLSRTGHERVTVDTDICFEHSGEHQRIGLPGVVLVEVKALRHQRRSPVLDILKRMGHRPVSFSKYCIGTALLCRGRIKANRFKPVLSKLDALRAPREYRYFKESSWNLQLMSISLS
;
A
#
# COMPACT_ATOMS: atom_id res chain seq x y z
N TYR A 1 -12.82 -3.50 4.83
CA TYR A 1 -13.36 -2.47 3.93
C TYR A 1 -14.54 -1.77 4.60
N ARG A 2 -14.40 -0.47 4.92
CA ARG A 2 -15.47 0.27 5.63
C ARG A 2 -16.77 0.40 4.82
N ALA A 3 -16.65 0.49 3.50
CA ALA A 3 -17.82 0.65 2.63
C ALA A 3 -18.70 -0.61 2.54
N THR A 4 -18.12 -1.80 2.62
CA THR A 4 -18.85 -3.08 2.50
C THR A 4 -18.96 -3.83 3.83
N GLY A 5 -18.27 -3.39 4.88
CA GLY A 5 -18.16 -4.11 6.15
C GLY A 5 -17.34 -5.39 6.07
N GLU A 6 -16.81 -5.75 4.90
CA GLU A 6 -15.99 -6.95 4.72
C GLU A 6 -14.67 -6.86 5.47
N ARG A 7 -14.31 -7.92 6.15
CA ARG A 7 -13.06 -8.05 6.89
C ARG A 7 -12.30 -9.30 6.45
N PHE A 8 -10.99 -9.16 6.37
CA PHE A 8 -10.10 -10.24 5.96
C PHE A 8 -8.87 -10.30 6.85
N LEU A 9 -8.44 -11.50 7.18
CA LEU A 9 -7.09 -11.76 7.65
C LEU A 9 -6.25 -12.19 6.45
N GLU A 10 -5.14 -11.52 6.23
CA GLU A 10 -4.28 -11.77 5.07
C GLU A 10 -2.83 -11.94 5.51
N VAL A 11 -2.21 -13.06 5.12
CA VAL A 11 -0.78 -13.32 5.33
C VAL A 11 -0.07 -13.19 3.99
N LYS A 12 1.00 -12.40 3.96
CA LYS A 12 1.88 -12.21 2.81
C LYS A 12 3.30 -12.62 3.17
N VAL A 13 3.79 -13.66 2.51
CA VAL A 13 5.16 -14.14 2.70
C VAL A 13 5.93 -13.96 1.40
N LYS A 14 7.08 -13.29 1.48
CA LYS A 14 8.02 -13.22 0.36
C LYS A 14 8.84 -14.50 0.29
N THR A 15 8.81 -15.15 -0.85
CA THR A 15 9.66 -16.31 -1.11
C THR A 15 11.06 -15.88 -1.56
N ASN A 16 12.05 -16.78 -1.45
CA ASN A 16 13.43 -16.55 -1.93
C ASN A 16 13.49 -16.27 -3.45
N LYS A 17 12.45 -16.63 -4.20
CA LYS A 17 12.32 -16.35 -5.65
C LYS A 17 11.67 -14.99 -5.94
N LEU A 18 11.67 -14.06 -5.00
CA LEU A 18 11.05 -12.73 -5.07
C LEU A 18 9.54 -12.74 -5.35
N ARG A 19 8.90 -13.89 -5.21
CA ARG A 19 7.43 -14.01 -5.30
C ARG A 19 6.82 -13.75 -3.94
N THR A 20 5.63 -13.18 -3.94
CA THR A 20 4.83 -13.02 -2.73
C THR A 20 3.73 -14.07 -2.75
N SER A 21 3.78 -15.00 -1.80
CA SER A 21 2.63 -15.85 -1.48
C SER A 21 1.63 -15.04 -0.68
N LYS A 22 0.36 -15.17 -0.99
CA LYS A 22 -0.73 -14.47 -0.31
C LYS A 22 -1.80 -15.47 0.02
N GLN A 23 -2.08 -15.59 1.31
CA GLN A 23 -3.21 -16.36 1.83
C GLN A 23 -4.20 -15.42 2.51
N ARG A 24 -5.48 -15.65 2.29
CA ARG A 24 -6.55 -14.79 2.80
C ARG A 24 -7.68 -15.62 3.38
N MET A 25 -8.13 -15.23 4.55
CA MET A 25 -9.31 -15.76 5.21
C MET A 25 -10.35 -14.65 5.38
N VAL A 26 -11.59 -14.92 5.05
CA VAL A 26 -12.73 -14.01 5.32
C VAL A 26 -13.06 -14.08 6.80
N LEU A 27 -13.23 -12.93 7.43
CA LEU A 27 -13.65 -12.84 8.83
C LEU A 27 -15.16 -12.58 8.88
N THR A 28 -15.90 -13.58 9.33
CA THR A 28 -17.36 -13.51 9.53
C THR A 28 -17.70 -13.17 10.98
N GLY A 29 -18.88 -12.57 11.19
CA GLY A 29 -19.36 -12.20 12.54
C GLY A 29 -18.72 -10.91 13.08
N ALA A 30 -19.25 -10.41 14.20
CA ALA A 30 -18.76 -9.18 14.84
C ALA A 30 -17.36 -9.38 15.43
N GLU A 31 -17.12 -10.50 16.10
CA GLU A 31 -15.83 -10.87 16.67
C GLU A 31 -15.39 -12.22 16.08
N PRO A 32 -14.28 -12.24 15.33
CA PRO A 32 -13.71 -13.48 14.81
C PRO A 32 -13.20 -14.38 15.95
N ASP A 33 -13.44 -15.68 15.87
CA ASP A 33 -12.91 -16.63 16.87
C ASP A 33 -11.38 -16.57 16.90
N ALA A 34 -10.85 -16.20 18.06
CA ALA A 34 -9.42 -16.07 18.29
C ALA A 34 -8.65 -17.39 18.09
N ARG A 35 -9.31 -18.56 18.23
CA ARG A 35 -8.71 -19.87 17.96
C ARG A 35 -8.51 -20.08 16.47
N ILE A 36 -9.51 -19.72 15.65
CA ILE A 36 -9.44 -19.81 14.19
C ILE A 36 -8.35 -18.88 13.66
N LEU A 37 -8.28 -17.63 14.17
CA LEU A 37 -7.24 -16.69 13.81
C LEU A 37 -5.83 -17.21 14.12
N ARG A 38 -5.64 -17.73 15.33
CA ARG A 38 -4.36 -18.30 15.76
C ARG A 38 -3.95 -19.49 14.91
N HIS A 39 -4.87 -20.39 14.65
CA HIS A 39 -4.63 -21.57 13.81
C HIS A 39 -4.18 -21.16 12.40
N PHE A 40 -4.94 -20.29 11.74
CA PHE A 40 -4.58 -19.77 10.42
C PHE A 40 -3.19 -19.10 10.39
N LEU A 41 -2.88 -18.25 11.38
CA LEU A 41 -1.57 -17.58 11.45
C LEU A 41 -0.43 -18.60 11.69
N GLN A 42 -0.63 -19.57 12.54
CA GLN A 42 0.35 -20.62 12.83
C GLN A 42 0.62 -21.49 11.60
N GLU A 43 -0.41 -21.90 10.87
CA GLU A 43 -0.26 -22.65 9.63
C GLU A 43 0.51 -21.85 8.56
N GLN A 44 0.19 -20.57 8.39
CA GLN A 44 0.76 -19.76 7.31
C GLN A 44 2.17 -19.24 7.62
N LEU A 45 2.53 -19.06 8.89
CA LEU A 45 3.79 -18.44 9.30
C LEU A 45 4.75 -19.41 9.98
N GLY A 46 4.27 -20.56 10.44
CA GLY A 46 5.06 -21.48 11.27
C GLY A 46 5.46 -20.89 12.63
N LEU A 47 4.81 -19.81 13.07
CA LEU A 47 5.10 -19.09 14.30
C LEU A 47 3.86 -19.01 15.20
N PRO A 48 4.00 -19.07 16.53
CA PRO A 48 2.89 -18.85 17.44
C PRO A 48 2.31 -17.44 17.25
N ALA A 49 1.00 -17.35 17.03
CA ALA A 49 0.30 -16.06 16.87
C ALA A 49 0.42 -15.15 18.10
N THR A 50 0.70 -15.70 19.28
CA THR A 50 0.95 -14.97 20.52
C THR A 50 2.18 -14.05 20.47
N ARG A 51 3.09 -14.24 19.49
CA ARG A 51 4.25 -13.37 19.27
C ARG A 51 3.96 -12.19 18.34
N MET A 52 2.73 -12.09 17.79
CA MET A 52 2.37 -11.03 16.87
C MET A 52 1.65 -9.90 17.59
N LEU A 53 2.16 -8.69 17.42
CA LEU A 53 1.55 -7.47 17.92
C LEU A 53 1.15 -6.58 16.76
N PRO A 54 0.02 -5.85 16.87
CA PRO A 54 -0.32 -4.81 15.91
C PRO A 54 0.83 -3.80 15.83
N ALA A 55 1.31 -3.48 14.65
CA ALA A 55 2.39 -2.51 14.47
C ALA A 55 1.86 -1.13 14.07
N LEU A 56 0.98 -1.09 13.07
CA LEU A 56 0.39 0.15 12.60
C LEU A 56 -0.96 -0.08 11.92
N PHE A 57 -1.78 0.96 11.90
CA PHE A 57 -2.95 1.05 11.06
C PHE A 57 -2.62 1.85 9.79
N VAL A 58 -3.21 1.43 8.67
CA VAL A 58 -3.08 2.12 7.38
C VAL A 58 -4.46 2.48 6.87
N HIS A 59 -4.72 3.77 6.76
CA HIS A 59 -5.98 4.31 6.26
C HIS A 59 -5.77 4.88 4.86
N TYR A 60 -6.70 4.65 3.96
CA TYR A 60 -6.69 5.23 2.60
C TYR A 60 -8.05 5.03 1.94
N HIS A 61 -8.35 5.88 0.98
CA HIS A 61 -9.45 5.65 0.05
C HIS A 61 -8.94 4.90 -1.17
N ARG A 62 -9.73 3.94 -1.69
CA ARG A 62 -9.36 3.13 -2.85
C ARG A 62 -10.44 3.14 -3.91
N ILE A 63 -10.03 3.45 -5.14
CA ILE A 63 -10.80 3.20 -6.34
C ILE A 63 -10.19 1.98 -7.03
N THR A 64 -11.03 1.04 -7.44
CA THR A 64 -10.60 -0.14 -8.20
C THR A 64 -11.23 -0.09 -9.58
N LEU A 65 -10.40 -0.11 -10.61
CA LEU A 65 -10.79 -0.16 -12.00
C LEU A 65 -10.44 -1.53 -12.58
N LEU A 66 -11.36 -2.12 -13.32
CA LEU A 66 -11.16 -3.37 -14.04
C LEU A 66 -11.27 -3.08 -15.53
N SER A 67 -10.33 -3.61 -16.31
CA SER A 67 -10.45 -3.53 -17.77
C SER A 67 -11.67 -4.32 -18.24
N ARG A 68 -12.32 -3.88 -19.31
CA ARG A 68 -13.47 -4.60 -19.89
C ARG A 68 -13.13 -6.03 -20.30
N THR A 69 -11.88 -6.31 -20.63
CA THR A 69 -11.38 -7.63 -20.99
C THR A 69 -11.02 -8.49 -19.76
N GLY A 70 -11.08 -7.92 -18.52
CA GLY A 70 -10.72 -8.62 -17.29
C GLY A 70 -9.23 -8.87 -17.07
N HIS A 71 -8.38 -8.46 -18.01
CA HIS A 71 -6.94 -8.77 -17.98
C HIS A 71 -6.10 -7.77 -17.18
N GLU A 72 -6.65 -6.63 -16.85
CA GLU A 72 -5.95 -5.61 -16.09
C GLU A 72 -6.83 -5.08 -14.96
N ARG A 73 -6.23 -4.94 -13.78
CA ARG A 73 -6.81 -4.29 -12.63
C ARG A 73 -5.91 -3.17 -12.16
N VAL A 74 -6.48 -2.00 -12.02
CA VAL A 74 -5.80 -0.81 -11.50
C VAL A 74 -6.44 -0.42 -10.18
N THR A 75 -5.63 -0.19 -9.16
CA THR A 75 -6.10 0.41 -7.91
C THR A 75 -5.45 1.77 -7.73
N VAL A 76 -6.23 2.75 -7.34
CA VAL A 76 -5.80 4.11 -7.04
C VAL A 76 -6.09 4.36 -5.56
N ASP A 77 -5.05 4.58 -4.77
CA ASP A 77 -5.15 4.85 -3.34
C ASP A 77 -4.81 6.31 -3.06
N THR A 78 -5.71 7.01 -2.40
CA THR A 78 -5.58 8.41 -1.98
C THR A 78 -5.70 8.55 -0.46
N ASP A 79 -5.41 9.73 0.06
CA ASP A 79 -5.56 10.09 1.49
C ASP A 79 -4.88 9.08 2.42
N ILE A 80 -3.69 8.66 2.03
CA ILE A 80 -2.94 7.64 2.74
C ILE A 80 -2.48 8.20 4.08
N CYS A 81 -2.81 7.50 5.14
CA CYS A 81 -2.41 7.84 6.48
C CYS A 81 -1.96 6.61 7.25
N PHE A 82 -0.91 6.76 8.03
CA PHE A 82 -0.35 5.76 8.93
C PHE A 82 -0.56 6.19 10.36
N GLU A 83 -0.94 5.26 11.24
CA GLU A 83 -1.16 5.49 12.65
C GLU A 83 -0.49 4.37 13.45
N HIS A 84 0.30 4.74 14.46
CA HIS A 84 0.96 3.77 15.33
C HIS A 84 -0.07 3.06 16.22
N SER A 85 0.06 1.75 16.40
CA SER A 85 -0.94 0.97 17.14
C SER A 85 -0.91 1.19 18.66
N GLY A 86 0.20 1.65 19.21
CA GLY A 86 0.39 1.87 20.65
C GLY A 86 0.74 3.31 21.05
N GLU A 87 0.92 4.20 20.09
CA GLU A 87 1.25 5.62 20.33
C GLU A 87 0.24 6.50 19.55
N HIS A 88 -0.12 7.67 20.08
CA HIS A 88 -1.00 8.62 19.39
C HIS A 88 -0.31 9.35 18.22
N GLN A 89 0.60 8.64 17.53
CA GLN A 89 1.34 9.19 16.41
C GLN A 89 0.67 8.82 15.10
N ARG A 90 0.37 9.85 14.30
CA ARG A 90 -0.26 9.72 12.99
C ARG A 90 0.48 10.53 11.93
N ILE A 91 0.71 9.94 10.75
CA ILE A 91 1.40 10.60 9.63
C ILE A 91 0.59 10.42 8.36
N GLY A 92 0.11 11.52 7.79
CA GLY A 92 -0.56 11.55 6.49
C GLY A 92 0.43 11.78 5.35
N LEU A 93 0.03 11.37 4.16
CA LEU A 93 0.72 11.63 2.90
C LEU A 93 -0.15 12.51 1.98
N PRO A 94 -0.34 13.80 2.30
CA PRO A 94 -1.18 14.69 1.51
C PRO A 94 -0.63 14.84 0.08
N GLY A 95 -1.52 14.83 -0.92
CA GLY A 95 -1.14 14.96 -2.33
C GLY A 95 -0.43 13.75 -2.94
N VAL A 96 -0.26 12.66 -2.18
CA VAL A 96 0.32 11.42 -2.68
C VAL A 96 -0.79 10.48 -3.15
N VAL A 97 -0.69 10.02 -4.39
CA VAL A 97 -1.56 9.01 -4.99
C VAL A 97 -0.73 7.78 -5.33
N LEU A 98 -1.17 6.61 -4.86
CA LEU A 98 -0.55 5.33 -5.23
C LEU A 98 -1.39 4.64 -6.28
N VAL A 99 -0.79 4.38 -7.45
CA VAL A 99 -1.42 3.58 -8.50
C VAL A 99 -0.72 2.23 -8.57
N GLU A 100 -1.50 1.16 -8.42
CA GLU A 100 -1.01 -0.22 -8.60
C GLU A 100 -1.70 -0.82 -9.83
N VAL A 101 -0.90 -1.21 -10.82
CA VAL A 101 -1.38 -1.84 -12.04
C VAL A 101 -1.04 -3.33 -11.98
N LYS A 102 -2.05 -4.18 -12.06
CA LYS A 102 -1.92 -5.64 -12.13
C LYS A 102 -2.43 -6.10 -13.48
N ALA A 103 -1.53 -6.59 -14.32
CA ALA A 103 -1.83 -7.15 -15.61
C ALA A 103 -1.43 -8.63 -15.65
N LEU A 104 -2.11 -9.42 -16.47
CA LEU A 104 -1.72 -10.80 -16.70
C LEU A 104 -0.34 -10.85 -17.39
N ARG A 105 0.50 -11.81 -17.00
CA ARG A 105 1.88 -11.96 -17.49
C ARG A 105 2.01 -12.04 -19.02
N HIS A 106 0.97 -12.46 -19.69
CA HIS A 106 0.95 -12.61 -21.16
C HIS A 106 0.52 -11.33 -21.88
N GLN A 107 0.07 -10.31 -21.15
CA GLN A 107 -0.36 -9.05 -21.74
C GLN A 107 0.85 -8.16 -22.03
N ARG A 108 1.24 -8.07 -23.30
CA ARG A 108 2.40 -7.29 -23.74
C ARG A 108 2.19 -5.77 -23.63
N ARG A 109 0.96 -5.29 -23.55
CA ARG A 109 0.62 -3.85 -23.50
C ARG A 109 -0.40 -3.59 -22.41
N SER A 110 -0.13 -2.60 -21.58
CA SER A 110 -1.05 -2.02 -20.62
C SER A 110 -1.29 -0.57 -21.00
N PRO A 111 -2.52 -0.21 -21.43
CA PRO A 111 -2.85 1.17 -21.76
C PRO A 111 -2.56 2.14 -20.62
N VAL A 112 -2.83 1.71 -19.39
CA VAL A 112 -2.58 2.53 -18.19
C VAL A 112 -1.09 2.76 -17.98
N LEU A 113 -0.25 1.72 -18.11
CA LEU A 113 1.20 1.88 -18.02
C LEU A 113 1.76 2.80 -19.10
N ASP A 114 1.22 2.75 -20.31
CA ASP A 114 1.65 3.62 -21.41
C ASP A 114 1.26 5.09 -21.15
N ILE A 115 0.08 5.33 -20.57
CA ILE A 115 -0.34 6.66 -20.13
C ILE A 115 0.61 7.17 -19.03
N LEU A 116 0.85 6.37 -18.00
CA LEU A 116 1.71 6.74 -16.89
C LEU A 116 3.15 7.03 -17.32
N LYS A 117 3.68 6.25 -18.26
CA LYS A 117 5.00 6.51 -18.87
C LYS A 117 5.04 7.83 -19.63
N ARG A 118 4.00 8.14 -20.45
CA ARG A 118 3.90 9.43 -21.15
C ARG A 118 3.81 10.61 -20.21
N MET A 119 3.21 10.42 -19.03
CA MET A 119 3.17 11.42 -17.97
C MET A 119 4.50 11.51 -17.18
N GLY A 120 5.55 10.77 -17.56
CA GLY A 120 6.84 10.78 -16.89
C GLY A 120 6.92 9.94 -15.61
N HIS A 121 5.88 9.15 -15.31
CA HIS A 121 5.88 8.32 -14.12
C HIS A 121 6.59 6.98 -14.35
N ARG A 122 7.43 6.58 -13.40
CA ARG A 122 8.15 5.31 -13.40
C ARG A 122 7.71 4.43 -12.23
N PRO A 123 7.69 3.11 -12.40
CA PRO A 123 7.41 2.18 -11.32
C PRO A 123 8.37 2.35 -10.15
N VAL A 124 7.84 2.29 -8.94
CA VAL A 124 8.63 2.26 -7.70
C VAL A 124 8.15 1.13 -6.81
N SER A 125 9.05 0.53 -6.05
CA SER A 125 8.67 -0.47 -5.05
C SER A 125 8.12 0.25 -3.82
N PHE A 126 6.81 0.11 -3.57
CA PHE A 126 6.14 0.74 -2.45
C PHE A 126 5.36 -0.29 -1.63
N SER A 127 5.71 -0.42 -0.37
CA SER A 127 4.94 -1.19 0.61
C SER A 127 4.38 -0.23 1.65
N LYS A 128 3.06 -0.07 1.72
CA LYS A 128 2.41 0.80 2.72
C LYS A 128 2.89 0.47 4.13
N TYR A 129 2.93 -0.82 4.47
CA TYR A 129 3.42 -1.26 5.78
C TYR A 129 4.86 -0.80 6.05
N CYS A 130 5.80 -1.12 5.14
CA CYS A 130 7.21 -0.79 5.35
C CYS A 130 7.46 0.73 5.37
N ILE A 131 6.79 1.47 4.49
CA ILE A 131 6.92 2.94 4.43
C ILE A 131 6.29 3.58 5.65
N GLY A 132 5.09 3.13 6.06
CA GLY A 132 4.43 3.62 7.28
C GLY A 132 5.28 3.37 8.52
N THR A 133 5.81 2.16 8.68
CA THR A 133 6.73 1.84 9.79
C THR A 133 7.98 2.71 9.75
N ALA A 134 8.59 2.89 8.57
CA ALA A 134 9.79 3.72 8.43
C ALA A 134 9.54 5.19 8.74
N LEU A 135 8.35 5.71 8.45
CA LEU A 135 7.97 7.09 8.77
C LEU A 135 7.66 7.27 10.27
N LEU A 136 6.87 6.35 10.85
CA LEU A 136 6.47 6.41 12.26
C LEU A 136 7.63 6.11 13.21
N CYS A 137 8.54 5.20 12.83
CA CYS A 137 9.70 4.82 13.64
C CYS A 137 11.01 5.46 13.12
N ARG A 138 10.94 6.66 12.55
CA ARG A 138 12.10 7.35 11.97
C ARG A 138 13.20 7.52 13.03
N GLY A 139 14.44 7.11 12.69
CA GLY A 139 15.58 7.11 13.62
C GLY A 139 15.64 5.91 14.58
N ARG A 140 14.55 5.17 14.76
CA ARG A 140 14.50 3.97 15.65
C ARG A 140 14.75 2.66 14.91
N ILE A 141 14.60 2.65 13.57
CA ILE A 141 14.79 1.46 12.75
C ILE A 141 15.66 1.73 11.53
N LYS A 142 16.32 0.68 11.01
CA LYS A 142 17.09 0.75 9.76
C LYS A 142 16.13 0.74 8.56
N ALA A 143 16.04 1.88 7.84
CA ALA A 143 15.17 2.07 6.68
C ALA A 143 15.93 2.30 5.37
N ASN A 144 17.21 1.92 5.28
CA ASN A 144 18.09 2.21 4.14
C ASN A 144 17.52 1.76 2.80
N ARG A 145 16.87 0.59 2.76
CA ARG A 145 16.23 0.06 1.55
C ARG A 145 15.14 0.98 0.99
N PHE A 146 14.52 1.77 1.84
CA PHE A 146 13.40 2.64 1.49
C PHE A 146 13.80 4.09 1.29
N LYS A 147 15.08 4.44 1.51
CA LYS A 147 15.59 5.82 1.35
C LYS A 147 15.12 6.52 0.06
N PRO A 148 15.20 5.90 -1.15
CA PRO A 148 14.78 6.57 -2.37
C PRO A 148 13.30 6.99 -2.36
N VAL A 149 12.43 6.16 -1.77
CA VAL A 149 11.00 6.46 -1.64
C VAL A 149 10.76 7.51 -0.56
N LEU A 150 11.42 7.38 0.58
CA LEU A 150 11.31 8.32 1.70
C LEU A 150 11.77 9.72 1.29
N SER A 151 12.88 9.85 0.57
CA SER A 151 13.37 11.14 0.05
C SER A 151 12.38 11.79 -0.92
N LYS A 152 11.72 10.99 -1.78
CA LYS A 152 10.65 11.50 -2.64
C LYS A 152 9.46 12.00 -1.83
N LEU A 153 9.05 11.25 -0.80
CA LEU A 153 7.96 11.65 0.09
C LEU A 153 8.30 12.94 0.85
N ASP A 154 9.52 13.07 1.34
CA ASP A 154 10.00 14.28 2.02
C ASP A 154 9.97 15.49 1.08
N ALA A 155 10.43 15.33 -0.15
CA ALA A 155 10.38 16.40 -1.16
C ALA A 155 8.95 16.83 -1.51
N LEU A 156 7.97 15.90 -1.45
CA LEU A 156 6.56 16.20 -1.66
C LEU A 156 5.91 16.89 -0.47
N ARG A 157 6.41 16.66 0.74
CA ARG A 157 5.90 17.21 2.00
C ARG A 157 6.54 18.54 2.36
N ALA A 158 7.69 18.88 1.77
CA ALA A 158 8.32 20.19 1.97
C ALA A 158 7.34 21.30 1.56
N PRO A 159 7.17 22.38 2.36
CA PRO A 159 6.34 23.51 1.98
C PRO A 159 6.87 24.03 0.63
N ARG A 160 6.09 23.85 -0.41
CA ARG A 160 6.33 24.59 -1.65
C ARG A 160 5.97 26.03 -1.31
N GLU A 161 6.92 26.97 -1.38
CA GLU A 161 6.61 28.38 -1.47
C GLU A 161 5.44 28.52 -2.43
N TYR A 162 4.36 29.15 -1.97
CA TYR A 162 3.11 29.30 -2.71
C TYR A 162 3.40 29.92 -4.08
N ARG A 163 3.61 29.10 -5.10
CA ARG A 163 3.37 29.55 -6.45
C ARG A 163 1.86 29.60 -6.62
N TYR A 164 1.34 30.80 -6.72
CA TYR A 164 -0.03 31.04 -7.13
C TYR A 164 -0.30 30.25 -8.41
N PHE A 165 -0.97 29.10 -8.30
CA PHE A 165 -1.45 28.37 -9.44
C PHE A 165 -2.85 28.86 -9.76
N LYS A 166 -3.00 29.46 -10.98
CA LYS A 166 -4.28 29.59 -11.66
C LYS A 166 -4.96 28.22 -11.69
N GLU A 167 -6.26 28.22 -11.37
CA GLU A 167 -7.15 27.06 -11.42
C GLU A 167 -7.06 26.36 -12.77
N SER A 168 -6.32 25.28 -12.93
CA SER A 168 -6.48 24.29 -14.00
C SER A 168 -5.45 23.17 -14.04
N SER A 169 -4.71 22.86 -13.00
CA SER A 169 -3.83 21.69 -13.05
C SER A 169 -3.86 20.89 -11.77
N TRP A 170 -4.60 19.78 -11.82
CA TRP A 170 -4.48 18.69 -10.87
C TRP A 170 -3.08 18.08 -11.01
N ASN A 171 -2.13 18.50 -10.19
CA ASN A 171 -0.82 17.87 -10.12
C ASN A 171 -0.95 16.54 -9.35
N LEU A 172 -1.45 15.51 -10.04
CA LEU A 172 -1.41 14.13 -9.61
C LEU A 172 0.06 13.66 -9.55
N GLN A 173 0.64 13.60 -8.36
CA GLN A 173 1.95 13.00 -8.18
C GLN A 173 1.79 11.51 -7.87
N LEU A 174 1.92 10.70 -8.90
CA LEU A 174 1.86 9.24 -8.81
C LEU A 174 3.16 8.70 -8.20
N MET A 175 3.06 8.03 -7.05
CA MET A 175 4.22 7.50 -6.32
C MET A 175 4.49 6.02 -6.55
N SER A 176 3.55 5.23 -7.07
CA SER A 176 3.78 3.79 -7.20
C SER A 176 3.04 3.17 -8.36
N ILE A 177 3.79 2.44 -9.18
CA ILE A 177 3.27 1.43 -10.09
C ILE A 177 3.88 0.11 -9.65
N SER A 178 3.07 -0.82 -9.14
CA SER A 178 3.50 -2.18 -8.84
C SER A 178 3.02 -3.10 -9.95
N LEU A 179 3.97 -3.78 -10.60
CA LEU A 179 3.70 -4.86 -11.54
C LEU A 179 3.78 -6.18 -10.76
N SER A 180 2.74 -6.97 -10.77
CA SER A 180 2.70 -8.31 -10.17
C SER A 180 2.51 -9.38 -11.24
#